data_1082e614b769a6d2db44d5f70ce665f0
#
_entry.id   1082e614b769a6d2db44d5f70ce665f0
#
_cell.length_a   1.000
_cell.length_b   1.000
_cell.length_c   1.000
_cell.angle_alpha   90.00
_cell.angle_beta   90.00
_cell.angle_gamma   90.00
#
_symmetry.space_group_name_H-M   'P 1'
#
loop_
_entity.id
_entity.type
_entity.pdbx_description
1 polymer ?
#
loop_
_entity_poly.entity_id
_entity_poly.type
_entity_poly.pdbx_seq_one_letter_code
_entity_poly.pdbx_strand_id
1 'polypeptide(L)'
;IAAAIGAGMPITDPTGSMVVDIGGGTTEVAVLSLGDIVYARSVRVGGDRMDEAIISYLRRQHNLLVGEATAERIKTQIGTARMPEDGRGASMDIRGRDLLNGVPKETEVTQVQVAEALSEPVQQICEAVMTALESTPPDLAADIVDRGVMLTGGGALLGDCLLYTSDAADDLWC
;
A
#
# COMPACT_ATOMS: atom_id res chain seq x y z
N ILE A 1 15.31 10.48 3.57
CA ILE A 1 16.65 10.47 2.92
C ILE A 1 17.27 9.07 3.01
N ALA A 2 17.32 8.42 4.18
CA ALA A 2 17.94 7.10 4.34
C ALA A 2 17.35 6.05 3.38
N ALA A 3 16.01 6.00 3.26
CA ALA A 3 15.31 5.11 2.34
C ALA A 3 15.67 5.38 0.87
N ALA A 4 15.79 6.66 0.47
CA ALA A 4 16.18 7.05 -0.88
C ALA A 4 17.64 6.63 -1.19
N ILE A 5 18.57 6.82 -0.26
CA ILE A 5 19.95 6.37 -0.39
C ILE A 5 20.02 4.84 -0.49
N GLY A 6 19.29 4.14 0.39
CA GLY A 6 19.23 2.67 0.38
C GLY A 6 18.66 2.10 -0.93
N ALA A 7 17.76 2.82 -1.57
CA ALA A 7 17.20 2.49 -2.88
C ALA A 7 18.11 2.90 -4.06
N GLY A 8 19.28 3.51 -3.81
CA GLY A 8 20.23 3.92 -4.84
C GLY A 8 19.76 5.11 -5.68
N MET A 9 18.87 5.96 -5.16
CA MET A 9 18.37 7.14 -5.89
C MET A 9 19.46 8.22 -6.01
N PRO A 10 19.57 8.91 -7.17
CA PRO A 10 20.47 10.04 -7.37
C PRO A 10 19.93 11.31 -6.68
N ILE A 11 19.98 11.33 -5.34
CA ILE A 11 19.39 12.40 -4.53
C ILE A 11 20.08 13.76 -4.68
N THR A 12 21.30 13.80 -5.18
CA THR A 12 22.12 15.02 -5.36
C THR A 12 21.82 15.77 -6.65
N ASP A 13 21.06 15.16 -7.56
CA ASP A 13 20.70 15.78 -8.83
C ASP A 13 19.73 16.96 -8.62
N PRO A 14 19.74 17.97 -9.51
CA PRO A 14 18.78 19.09 -9.46
C PRO A 14 17.35 18.71 -9.87
N THR A 15 17.10 17.44 -10.16
CA THR A 15 15.81 16.90 -10.57
C THR A 15 15.00 16.46 -9.39
N GLY A 16 13.65 16.53 -9.50
CA GLY A 16 12.72 16.01 -8.51
C GLY A 16 12.72 14.49 -8.46
N SER A 17 12.77 13.93 -7.26
CA SER A 17 12.63 12.49 -7.02
C SER A 17 11.68 12.26 -5.85
N MET A 18 10.76 11.30 -5.96
CA MET A 18 9.83 10.95 -4.90
C MET A 18 10.11 9.56 -4.36
N VAL A 19 10.09 9.43 -3.05
CA VAL A 19 10.16 8.15 -2.36
C VAL A 19 8.93 7.98 -1.46
N VAL A 20 8.35 6.79 -1.49
CA VAL A 20 7.26 6.36 -0.61
C VAL A 20 7.73 5.12 0.15
N ASP A 21 7.86 5.26 1.46
CA ASP A 21 8.29 4.19 2.35
C ASP A 21 7.08 3.68 3.14
N ILE A 22 6.60 2.48 2.80
CA ILE A 22 5.43 1.85 3.42
C ILE A 22 5.92 0.87 4.48
N GLY A 23 6.00 1.35 5.71
CA GLY A 23 6.40 0.56 6.88
C GLY A 23 5.24 -0.24 7.49
N GLY A 24 5.48 -0.80 8.68
CA GLY A 24 4.43 -1.48 9.46
C GLY A 24 3.36 -0.51 9.97
N GLY A 25 3.76 0.52 10.70
CA GLY A 25 2.84 1.48 11.34
C GLY A 25 2.59 2.77 10.56
N THR A 26 3.49 3.16 9.68
CA THR A 26 3.46 4.45 8.97
C THR A 26 3.85 4.30 7.50
N THR A 27 3.35 5.22 6.69
CA THR A 27 3.85 5.48 5.33
C THR A 27 4.42 6.88 5.28
N GLU A 28 5.65 7.00 4.80
CA GLU A 28 6.36 8.25 4.63
C GLU A 28 6.52 8.58 3.16
N VAL A 29 6.06 9.76 2.76
CA VAL A 29 6.21 10.29 1.40
C VAL A 29 7.16 11.47 1.46
N ALA A 30 8.21 11.46 0.64
CA ALA A 30 9.16 12.56 0.55
C ALA A 30 9.52 12.88 -0.89
N VAL A 31 9.61 14.17 -1.20
CA VAL A 31 10.16 14.70 -2.44
C VAL A 31 11.53 15.28 -2.14
N LEU A 32 12.51 14.88 -2.93
CA LEU A 32 13.93 15.22 -2.79
C LEU A 32 14.42 15.95 -4.05
N SER A 33 15.28 16.94 -3.86
CA SER A 33 16.02 17.61 -4.94
C SER A 33 17.29 18.22 -4.37
N LEU A 34 18.41 18.13 -5.09
CA LEU A 34 19.72 18.68 -4.68
C LEU A 34 20.20 18.21 -3.30
N GLY A 35 19.84 17.00 -2.89
CA GLY A 35 20.19 16.41 -1.60
C GLY A 35 19.32 16.86 -0.42
N ASP A 36 18.37 17.75 -0.63
CA ASP A 36 17.46 18.28 0.38
C ASP A 36 16.03 17.75 0.23
N ILE A 37 15.28 17.79 1.33
CA ILE A 37 13.86 17.47 1.36
C ILE A 37 13.07 18.72 0.97
N VAL A 38 12.39 18.64 -0.19
CA VAL A 38 11.49 19.70 -0.66
C VAL A 38 10.13 19.61 0.02
N TYR A 39 9.63 18.37 0.20
CA TYR A 39 8.38 18.06 0.85
C TYR A 39 8.49 16.73 1.58
N ALA A 40 7.88 16.62 2.74
CA ALA A 40 7.74 15.36 3.45
C ALA A 40 6.42 15.28 4.20
N ARG A 41 5.81 14.11 4.18
CA ARG A 41 4.58 13.80 4.93
C ARG A 41 4.65 12.39 5.46
N SER A 42 4.16 12.18 6.68
CA SER A 42 3.96 10.87 7.28
C SER A 42 2.47 10.67 7.57
N VAL A 43 1.94 9.50 7.22
CA VAL A 43 0.58 9.09 7.55
C VAL A 43 0.63 7.79 8.34
N ARG A 44 -0.29 7.65 9.31
CA ARG A 44 -0.35 6.46 10.19
C ARG A 44 -1.13 5.32 9.53
N VAL A 45 -0.68 4.93 8.35
CA VAL A 45 -1.19 3.82 7.57
C VAL A 45 -0.01 3.02 7.06
N GLY A 46 -0.01 1.73 7.29
CA GLY A 46 1.03 0.79 6.88
C GLY A 46 0.55 -0.63 7.00
N GLY A 47 1.46 -1.57 7.10
CA GLY A 47 1.16 -3.01 7.16
C GLY A 47 0.22 -3.41 8.28
N ASP A 48 0.33 -2.78 9.46
CA ASP A 48 -0.53 -3.08 10.62
C ASP A 48 -2.00 -2.70 10.34
N ARG A 49 -2.23 -1.55 9.69
CA ARG A 49 -3.57 -1.12 9.28
C ARG A 49 -4.16 -2.03 8.21
N MET A 50 -3.32 -2.57 7.33
CA MET A 50 -3.73 -3.57 6.34
C MET A 50 -4.17 -4.87 7.04
N ASP A 51 -3.43 -5.33 8.04
CA ASP A 51 -3.79 -6.52 8.82
C ASP A 51 -5.10 -6.33 9.59
N GLU A 52 -5.28 -5.17 10.25
CA GLU A 52 -6.54 -4.80 10.91
C GLU A 52 -7.72 -4.78 9.93
N ALA A 53 -7.52 -4.27 8.71
CA ALA A 53 -8.54 -4.21 7.68
C ALA A 53 -8.97 -5.62 7.23
N ILE A 54 -8.02 -6.53 7.04
CA ILE A 54 -8.28 -7.95 6.72
C ILE A 54 -9.05 -8.63 7.86
N ILE A 55 -8.62 -8.46 9.12
CA ILE A 55 -9.31 -9.02 10.29
C ILE A 55 -10.75 -8.52 10.35
N SER A 56 -10.94 -7.21 10.17
CA SER A 56 -12.27 -6.58 10.20
C SER A 56 -13.17 -7.07 9.07
N TYR A 57 -12.62 -7.25 7.88
CA TYR A 57 -13.32 -7.80 6.72
C TYR A 57 -13.82 -9.22 6.98
N LEU A 58 -12.91 -10.11 7.40
CA LEU A 58 -13.24 -11.52 7.70
C LEU A 58 -14.28 -11.64 8.81
N ARG A 59 -14.20 -10.78 9.82
CA ARG A 59 -15.18 -10.71 10.89
C ARG A 59 -16.58 -10.34 10.37
N ARG A 60 -16.67 -9.34 9.49
CA ARG A 60 -17.96 -8.85 8.96
C ARG A 60 -18.56 -9.77 7.91
N GLN A 61 -17.73 -10.27 6.98
CA GLN A 61 -18.24 -11.03 5.82
C GLN A 61 -18.34 -12.52 6.08
N HIS A 62 -17.46 -13.09 6.91
CA HIS A 62 -17.40 -14.53 7.13
C HIS A 62 -17.75 -14.94 8.57
N ASN A 63 -18.03 -13.99 9.47
CA ASN A 63 -18.18 -14.22 10.91
C ASN A 63 -16.98 -14.99 11.49
N LEU A 64 -15.79 -14.77 10.95
CA LEU A 64 -14.57 -15.47 11.29
C LEU A 64 -13.61 -14.57 12.03
N LEU A 65 -13.20 -14.97 13.23
CA LEU A 65 -12.16 -14.29 13.99
C LEU A 65 -10.82 -14.95 13.73
N VAL A 66 -9.88 -14.17 13.21
CA VAL A 66 -8.48 -14.56 12.98
C VAL A 66 -7.55 -13.64 13.76
N GLY A 67 -6.33 -14.11 14.04
CA GLY A 67 -5.29 -13.32 14.68
C GLY A 67 -4.44 -12.55 13.65
N GLU A 68 -3.61 -11.61 14.15
CA GLU A 68 -2.71 -10.78 13.34
C GLU A 68 -1.77 -11.61 12.45
N ALA A 69 -1.17 -12.69 12.98
CA ALA A 69 -0.29 -13.56 12.22
C ALA A 69 -1.00 -14.23 11.01
N THR A 70 -2.30 -14.54 11.14
CA THR A 70 -3.09 -15.05 10.01
C THR A 70 -3.37 -13.96 8.99
N ALA A 71 -3.71 -12.75 9.45
CA ALA A 71 -3.94 -11.60 8.57
C ALA A 71 -2.66 -11.23 7.79
N GLU A 72 -1.52 -11.17 8.44
CA GLU A 72 -0.24 -10.93 7.80
C GLU A 72 0.10 -12.01 6.76
N ARG A 73 -0.17 -13.28 7.06
CA ARG A 73 0.00 -14.37 6.10
C ARG A 73 -0.91 -14.21 4.88
N ILE A 74 -2.18 -13.83 5.06
CA ILE A 74 -3.10 -13.56 3.95
C ILE A 74 -2.56 -12.39 3.11
N LYS A 75 -2.19 -11.29 3.74
CA LYS A 75 -1.63 -10.11 3.08
C LYS A 75 -0.39 -10.46 2.25
N THR A 76 0.54 -11.23 2.79
CA THR A 76 1.80 -11.57 2.12
C THR A 76 1.64 -12.60 1.01
N GLN A 77 0.66 -13.50 1.08
CA GLN A 77 0.48 -14.57 0.11
C GLN A 77 -0.46 -14.20 -1.04
N ILE A 78 -1.56 -13.52 -0.74
CA ILE A 78 -2.59 -13.16 -1.73
C ILE A 78 -3.04 -11.70 -1.66
N GLY A 79 -2.33 -10.85 -0.90
CA GLY A 79 -2.61 -9.42 -0.84
C GLY A 79 -2.32 -8.73 -2.16
N THR A 80 -3.21 -7.85 -2.60
CA THR A 80 -3.04 -7.01 -3.77
C THR A 80 -3.70 -5.65 -3.56
N ALA A 81 -3.11 -4.62 -4.14
CA ALA A 81 -3.67 -3.27 -4.11
C ALA A 81 -4.77 -3.06 -5.15
N ARG A 82 -4.82 -3.89 -6.19
CA ARG A 82 -5.76 -3.80 -7.31
C ARG A 82 -6.67 -5.03 -7.36
N MET A 83 -7.90 -4.83 -7.83
CA MET A 83 -8.81 -5.95 -8.09
C MET A 83 -8.25 -6.83 -9.21
N PRO A 84 -8.17 -8.17 -9.02
CA PRO A 84 -7.76 -9.09 -10.07
C PRO A 84 -8.68 -9.01 -11.30
N GLU A 85 -8.10 -9.03 -12.50
CA GLU A 85 -8.83 -8.90 -13.77
C GLU A 85 -9.80 -10.05 -14.03
N ASP A 86 -9.49 -11.26 -13.52
CA ASP A 86 -10.34 -12.46 -13.64
C ASP A 86 -11.53 -12.46 -12.64
N GLY A 87 -11.65 -11.41 -11.83
CA GLY A 87 -12.72 -11.25 -10.83
C GLY A 87 -12.63 -12.19 -9.63
N ARG A 88 -11.57 -13.00 -9.50
CA ARG A 88 -11.35 -13.89 -8.34
C ARG A 88 -9.91 -13.85 -7.83
N GLY A 89 -8.93 -13.98 -8.72
CA GLY A 89 -7.52 -14.09 -8.39
C GLY A 89 -7.17 -15.39 -7.64
N ALA A 90 -6.03 -15.38 -6.96
CA ALA A 90 -5.61 -16.49 -6.11
C ALA A 90 -6.55 -16.68 -4.91
N SER A 91 -6.54 -17.87 -4.32
CA SER A 91 -7.28 -18.15 -3.08
C SER A 91 -6.43 -18.96 -2.11
N MET A 92 -6.80 -18.89 -0.83
CA MET A 92 -6.18 -19.71 0.22
C MET A 92 -7.20 -20.10 1.28
N ASP A 93 -6.99 -21.28 1.87
CA ASP A 93 -7.76 -21.72 3.02
C ASP A 93 -7.17 -21.18 4.32
N ILE A 94 -8.02 -20.62 5.14
CA ILE A 94 -7.67 -20.09 6.45
C ILE A 94 -8.52 -20.72 7.54
N ARG A 95 -7.96 -20.76 8.75
CA ARG A 95 -8.66 -21.24 9.95
C ARG A 95 -8.79 -20.11 10.96
N GLY A 96 -9.97 -20.02 11.54
CA GLY A 96 -10.29 -19.07 12.59
C GLY A 96 -11.38 -19.61 13.50
N ARG A 97 -11.84 -18.77 14.43
CA ARG A 97 -12.97 -19.10 15.29
C ARG A 97 -14.26 -18.53 14.69
N ASP A 98 -15.24 -19.38 14.46
CA ASP A 98 -16.60 -18.96 14.10
C ASP A 98 -17.21 -18.15 15.24
N LEU A 99 -17.63 -16.93 14.96
CA LEU A 99 -18.21 -16.03 15.95
C LEU A 99 -19.67 -16.40 16.32
N LEU A 100 -20.33 -17.18 15.47
CA LEU A 100 -21.71 -17.62 15.74
C LEU A 100 -21.74 -18.80 16.71
N ASN A 101 -20.86 -19.78 16.52
CA ASN A 101 -20.86 -21.04 17.25
C ASN A 101 -19.67 -21.18 18.21
N GLY A 102 -18.65 -20.31 18.12
CA GLY A 102 -17.46 -20.34 18.96
C GLY A 102 -16.47 -21.47 18.65
N VAL A 103 -16.73 -22.26 17.60
CA VAL A 103 -15.91 -23.42 17.22
C VAL A 103 -14.89 -23.06 16.11
N PRO A 104 -13.82 -23.84 15.94
CA PRO A 104 -12.91 -23.68 14.80
C PRO A 104 -13.66 -23.84 13.47
N LYS A 105 -13.40 -22.96 12.51
CA LYS A 105 -13.97 -22.99 11.17
C LYS A 105 -12.86 -22.76 10.13
N GLU A 106 -12.94 -23.48 9.04
CA GLU A 106 -12.10 -23.27 7.86
C GLU A 106 -12.91 -22.55 6.78
N THR A 107 -12.27 -21.61 6.09
CA THR A 107 -12.94 -20.78 5.06
C THR A 107 -11.93 -20.46 3.97
N GLU A 108 -12.34 -20.58 2.70
CA GLU A 108 -11.57 -20.09 1.57
C GLU A 108 -11.72 -18.56 1.49
N VAL A 109 -10.58 -17.88 1.28
CA VAL A 109 -10.51 -16.43 1.04
C VAL A 109 -9.85 -16.19 -0.30
N THR A 110 -10.44 -15.31 -1.10
CA THR A 110 -9.96 -15.00 -2.46
C THR A 110 -9.20 -13.67 -2.48
N GLN A 111 -8.34 -13.50 -3.46
CA GLN A 111 -7.58 -12.27 -3.68
C GLN A 111 -8.48 -11.05 -3.88
N VAL A 112 -9.63 -11.18 -4.55
CA VAL A 112 -10.64 -10.11 -4.66
C VAL A 112 -11.13 -9.65 -3.31
N GLN A 113 -11.44 -10.57 -2.40
CA GLN A 113 -11.91 -10.25 -1.06
C GLN A 113 -10.82 -9.52 -0.25
N VAL A 114 -9.56 -9.90 -0.44
CA VAL A 114 -8.43 -9.21 0.20
C VAL A 114 -8.22 -7.83 -0.40
N ALA A 115 -8.30 -7.66 -1.72
CA ALA A 115 -8.25 -6.35 -2.38
C ALA A 115 -9.35 -5.42 -1.88
N GLU A 116 -10.57 -5.93 -1.73
CA GLU A 116 -11.71 -5.19 -1.16
C GLU A 116 -11.43 -4.76 0.29
N ALA A 117 -10.88 -5.66 1.11
CA ALA A 117 -10.51 -5.35 2.49
C ALA A 117 -9.43 -4.27 2.57
N LEU A 118 -8.45 -4.29 1.66
CA LEU A 118 -7.32 -3.38 1.62
C LEU A 118 -7.63 -2.03 0.93
N SER A 119 -8.79 -1.86 0.31
CA SER A 119 -9.14 -0.67 -0.47
C SER A 119 -8.97 0.63 0.32
N GLU A 120 -9.42 0.69 1.57
CA GLU A 120 -9.31 1.88 2.41
C GLU A 120 -7.86 2.24 2.77
N PRO A 121 -7.01 1.34 3.35
CA PRO A 121 -5.63 1.68 3.63
C PRO A 121 -4.82 2.00 2.37
N VAL A 122 -5.04 1.33 1.25
CA VAL A 122 -4.37 1.64 -0.02
C VAL A 122 -4.77 3.03 -0.51
N GLN A 123 -6.05 3.38 -0.49
CA GLN A 123 -6.52 4.71 -0.88
C GLN A 123 -5.88 5.81 -0.02
N GLN A 124 -5.77 5.63 1.29
CA GLN A 124 -5.12 6.61 2.18
C GLN A 124 -3.65 6.83 1.83
N ILE A 125 -2.93 5.78 1.42
CA ILE A 125 -1.55 5.90 0.94
C ILE A 125 -1.51 6.69 -0.37
N CYS A 126 -2.39 6.40 -1.32
CA CYS A 126 -2.47 7.12 -2.59
C CYS A 126 -2.82 8.60 -2.40
N GLU A 127 -3.76 8.92 -1.52
CA GLU A 127 -4.09 10.31 -1.15
C GLU A 127 -2.88 11.06 -0.57
N ALA A 128 -2.02 10.37 0.20
CA ALA A 128 -0.79 10.98 0.70
C ALA A 128 0.20 11.29 -0.42
N VAL A 129 0.34 10.39 -1.40
CA VAL A 129 1.19 10.58 -2.60
C VAL A 129 0.65 11.74 -3.45
N MET A 130 -0.66 11.77 -3.72
CA MET A 130 -1.31 12.84 -4.47
C MET A 130 -1.10 14.20 -3.81
N THR A 131 -1.33 14.29 -2.50
CA THR A 131 -1.11 15.53 -1.74
C THR A 131 0.36 15.99 -1.84
N ALA A 132 1.31 15.06 -1.84
CA ALA A 132 2.73 15.38 -1.99
C ALA A 132 3.04 15.95 -3.38
N LEU A 133 2.47 15.37 -4.44
CA LEU A 133 2.62 15.87 -5.82
C LEU A 133 2.02 17.26 -5.98
N GLU A 134 0.80 17.48 -5.48
CA GLU A 134 0.12 18.79 -5.50
C GLU A 134 0.90 19.87 -4.75
N SER A 135 1.60 19.50 -3.67
CA SER A 135 2.40 20.41 -2.84
C SER A 135 3.82 20.64 -3.40
N THR A 136 4.19 19.92 -4.44
CA THR A 136 5.53 19.98 -5.07
C THR A 136 5.53 21.07 -6.15
N PRO A 137 6.62 21.86 -6.30
CA PRO A 137 6.76 22.81 -7.41
C PRO A 137 6.58 22.12 -8.77
N PRO A 138 5.91 22.77 -9.76
CA PRO A 138 5.55 22.13 -11.03
C PRO A 138 6.70 21.48 -11.79
N ASP A 139 7.86 22.10 -11.81
CA ASP A 139 9.05 21.57 -12.52
C ASP A 139 9.54 20.26 -11.90
N LEU A 140 9.57 20.18 -10.55
CA LEU A 140 9.94 18.97 -9.84
C LEU A 140 8.86 17.89 -9.92
N ALA A 141 7.60 18.28 -9.97
CA ALA A 141 6.49 17.34 -10.16
C ALA A 141 6.57 16.69 -11.57
N ALA A 142 6.90 17.45 -12.61
CA ALA A 142 7.13 16.93 -13.95
C ALA A 142 8.28 15.91 -13.98
N ASP A 143 9.39 16.19 -13.30
CA ASP A 143 10.50 15.24 -13.16
C ASP A 143 10.07 13.91 -12.52
N ILE A 144 9.20 13.98 -11.51
CA ILE A 144 8.68 12.80 -10.80
C ILE A 144 7.79 11.97 -11.73
N VAL A 145 6.95 12.60 -12.55
CA VAL A 145 6.11 11.90 -13.55
C VAL A 145 6.99 11.16 -14.57
N ASP A 146 8.05 11.80 -15.05
CA ASP A 146 8.97 11.19 -16.04
C ASP A 146 9.83 10.06 -15.44
N ARG A 147 10.26 10.19 -14.19
CA ARG A 147 11.15 9.23 -13.51
C ARG A 147 10.42 8.16 -12.72
N GLY A 148 9.17 8.42 -12.38
CA GLY A 148 8.36 7.57 -11.50
C GLY A 148 8.61 7.79 -10.01
N VAL A 149 7.90 7.04 -9.20
CA VAL A 149 7.95 7.06 -7.75
C VAL A 149 8.70 5.82 -7.24
N MET A 150 9.65 6.00 -6.34
CA MET A 150 10.37 4.90 -5.71
C MET A 150 9.57 4.39 -4.50
N LEU A 151 9.13 3.14 -4.56
CA LEU A 151 8.49 2.47 -3.43
C LEU A 151 9.51 1.68 -2.62
N THR A 152 9.43 1.79 -1.30
CA THR A 152 10.27 1.06 -0.35
C THR A 152 9.46 0.62 0.88
N GLY A 153 10.09 -0.17 1.75
CA GLY A 153 9.43 -0.74 2.92
C GLY A 153 8.69 -2.05 2.62
N GLY A 154 8.26 -2.75 3.68
CA GLY A 154 7.59 -4.04 3.55
C GLY A 154 6.25 -3.97 2.81
N GLY A 155 5.52 -2.86 2.96
CA GLY A 155 4.24 -2.65 2.28
C GLY A 155 4.37 -2.48 0.76
N ALA A 156 5.54 -2.09 0.25
CA ALA A 156 5.82 -2.01 -1.18
C ALA A 156 5.81 -3.39 -1.88
N LEU A 157 5.90 -4.48 -1.12
CA LEU A 157 5.82 -5.85 -1.62
C LEU A 157 4.38 -6.32 -1.85
N LEU A 158 3.37 -5.53 -1.47
CA LEU A 158 1.98 -5.82 -1.77
C LEU A 158 1.79 -5.94 -3.29
N GLY A 159 1.09 -6.99 -3.74
CA GLY A 159 0.82 -7.21 -5.16
C GLY A 159 0.17 -5.97 -5.80
N ASP A 160 0.58 -5.65 -7.02
CA ASP A 160 0.08 -4.54 -7.83
C ASP A 160 0.17 -3.13 -7.20
N CYS A 161 0.92 -2.98 -6.09
CA CYS A 161 1.10 -1.70 -5.43
C CYS A 161 1.75 -0.64 -6.35
N LEU A 162 2.69 -1.07 -7.20
CA LEU A 162 3.34 -0.21 -8.20
C LEU A 162 2.39 0.28 -9.28
N LEU A 163 1.49 -0.57 -9.77
CA LEU A 163 0.52 -0.22 -10.80
C LEU A 163 -0.51 0.77 -10.29
N TYR A 164 -0.96 0.61 -9.06
CA TYR A 164 -1.95 1.51 -8.47
C TYR A 164 -1.42 2.95 -8.29
N THR A 165 -0.13 3.10 -7.97
CA THR A 165 0.49 4.43 -7.82
C THR A 165 0.77 5.10 -9.16
N SER A 166 1.03 4.36 -10.23
CA SER A 166 1.20 4.90 -11.58
C SER A 166 -0.14 5.30 -12.20
N ASP A 167 -1.19 4.49 -12.06
CA ASP A 167 -2.53 4.83 -12.55
C ASP A 167 -3.09 6.09 -11.85
N ALA A 168 -2.82 6.26 -10.55
CA ALA A 168 -3.21 7.46 -9.82
C ALA A 168 -2.48 8.74 -10.31
N ALA A 169 -1.27 8.60 -10.84
CA ALA A 169 -0.54 9.72 -11.47
C ALA A 169 -1.07 10.05 -12.86
N ASP A 170 -1.53 9.05 -13.62
CA ASP A 170 -2.10 9.24 -14.96
C ASP A 170 -3.49 9.88 -14.92
N ASP A 171 -4.31 9.61 -13.88
CA ASP A 171 -5.63 10.24 -13.69
C ASP A 171 -5.57 11.74 -13.36
N LEU A 172 -4.40 12.28 -13.02
CA LEU A 172 -4.20 13.72 -12.81
C LEU A 172 -4.15 14.55 -14.09
N TRP A 173 -4.09 13.90 -15.27
CA TRP A 173 -3.92 14.57 -16.57
C TRP A 173 -5.13 14.41 -17.51
N CYS A 174 -6.30 14.02 -16.98
CA CYS A 174 -7.56 14.06 -17.74
C CYS A 174 -8.32 15.37 -17.53
#